data_4eb53aa98802fb8d6323f1fd5f162a0c
#
_entry.id   4eb53aa98802fb8d6323f1fd5f162a0c
#
_cell.length_a   1.000
_cell.length_b   1.000
_cell.length_c   1.000
_cell.angle_alpha   90.00
_cell.angle_beta   90.00
_cell.angle_gamma   90.00
#
_symmetry.space_group_name_H-M   'P 1'
#
loop_
_entity.id
_entity.type
_entity.pdbx_description
1 polymer ?
#
loop_
_entity_poly.entity_id
_entity_poly.type
_entity_poly.pdbx_seq_one_letter_code
_entity_poly.pdbx_strand_id
1 'polypeptide(L)'
;MVVEVEQNHNNNGWKPSGLMVTEAAWWVYVYSPQAFIAVEVNRLKRYLDINNQIKKMTFARWSNNPSRGYLLLPEDVNKLLSSDLYDEPTE
;
A
#
# COMPACT_ATOMS: atom_id res chain seq x y z
N MET A 1 -0.16 5.38 -6.42
CA MET A 1 0.74 4.97 -5.31
C MET A 1 0.79 3.45 -5.25
N VAL A 2 1.98 2.91 -5.20
CA VAL A 2 2.18 1.45 -5.08
C VAL A 2 2.45 1.11 -3.62
N VAL A 3 1.76 0.07 -3.13
CA VAL A 3 1.91 -0.40 -1.75
C VAL A 3 2.35 -1.86 -1.78
N GLU A 4 3.62 -2.12 -1.53
CA GLU A 4 4.16 -3.47 -1.51
C GLU A 4 3.71 -4.22 -0.25
N VAL A 5 3.33 -5.48 -0.41
CA VAL A 5 2.92 -6.34 0.70
C VAL A 5 3.64 -7.67 0.73
N GLU A 6 4.24 -8.10 -0.38
CA GLU A 6 5.00 -9.35 -0.46
C GLU A 6 6.18 -9.20 -1.40
N GLN A 7 7.22 -9.97 -1.16
CA GLN A 7 8.39 -10.00 -2.04
C GLN A 7 8.91 -11.42 -2.15
N ASN A 8 9.42 -11.76 -3.33
CA ASN A 8 10.04 -13.05 -3.61
C ASN A 8 11.54 -12.82 -3.83
N HIS A 9 12.26 -12.68 -2.73
CA HIS A 9 13.69 -12.35 -2.76
C HIS A 9 14.50 -13.50 -3.35
N ASN A 10 15.24 -13.22 -4.42
CA ASN A 10 16.03 -14.21 -5.15
C ASN A 10 15.21 -15.42 -5.59
N ASN A 11 13.90 -15.23 -5.80
CA ASN A 11 12.97 -16.30 -6.19
C ASN A 11 12.96 -17.48 -5.22
N ASN A 12 13.18 -17.22 -3.94
CA ASN A 12 13.18 -18.23 -2.88
C ASN A 12 11.82 -18.43 -2.21
N GLY A 13 10.79 -17.84 -2.75
CA GLY A 13 9.42 -17.94 -2.24
C GLY A 13 8.88 -16.60 -1.77
N TRP A 14 7.56 -16.45 -1.83
CA TRP A 14 6.88 -15.22 -1.44
C TRP A 14 6.83 -15.10 0.07
N LYS A 15 7.20 -13.93 0.58
CA LYS A 15 7.17 -13.62 2.00
C LYS A 15 6.55 -12.25 2.22
N PRO A 16 5.88 -12.04 3.37
CA PRO A 16 5.38 -10.71 3.68
C PRO A 16 6.49 -9.67 3.65
N SER A 17 6.19 -8.49 3.13
CA SER A 17 7.14 -7.39 3.05
C SER A 17 6.39 -6.06 3.06
N GLY A 18 7.12 -4.96 2.97
CA GLY A 18 6.54 -3.64 2.88
C GLY A 18 5.53 -3.37 3.98
N LEU A 19 4.29 -3.08 3.60
CA LEU A 19 3.24 -2.71 4.56
C LEU A 19 2.96 -3.81 5.59
N MET A 20 3.15 -5.08 5.21
CA MET A 20 2.81 -6.20 6.10
C MET A 20 3.83 -6.42 7.21
N VAL A 21 5.05 -5.90 7.08
CA VAL A 21 6.12 -6.12 8.05
C VAL A 21 6.63 -4.84 8.69
N THR A 22 6.22 -3.67 8.21
CA THR A 22 6.73 -2.41 8.73
C THR A 22 6.28 -2.20 10.17
N GLU A 23 7.21 -1.68 10.98
CA GLU A 23 6.91 -1.25 12.34
C GLU A 23 6.80 0.28 12.42
N ALA A 24 6.95 0.96 11.28
CA ALA A 24 6.83 2.40 11.23
C ALA A 24 5.37 2.82 11.42
N ALA A 25 5.17 4.01 11.98
CA ALA A 25 3.84 4.57 12.13
C ALA A 25 3.34 5.23 10.85
N TRP A 26 4.25 5.65 9.99
CA TRP A 26 3.93 6.40 8.78
C TRP A 26 4.47 5.72 7.55
N TRP A 27 3.65 5.75 6.48
CA TRP A 27 4.01 5.31 5.14
C TRP A 27 4.18 6.56 4.29
N VAL A 28 5.38 6.74 3.73
CA VAL A 28 5.67 7.92 2.91
C VAL A 28 5.92 7.46 1.48
N TYR A 29 5.20 8.05 0.55
CA TYR A 29 5.36 7.77 -0.87
C TYR A 29 5.79 9.04 -1.59
N VAL A 30 6.93 8.99 -2.25
CA VAL A 30 7.53 10.13 -2.93
C VAL A 30 7.24 10.04 -4.42
N TYR A 31 6.49 11.02 -4.94
CA TYR A 31 6.21 11.10 -6.37
C TYR A 31 7.33 11.79 -7.12
N SER A 32 7.91 12.83 -6.51
CA SER A 32 8.99 13.64 -7.07
C SER A 32 9.70 14.32 -5.93
N PRO A 33 10.84 14.98 -6.20
CA PRO A 33 11.52 15.73 -5.13
C PRO A 33 10.66 16.80 -4.45
N GLN A 34 9.59 17.24 -5.11
CA GLN A 34 8.72 18.30 -4.59
C GLN A 34 7.37 17.82 -4.11
N ALA A 35 7.07 16.53 -4.25
CA ALA A 35 5.73 16.05 -3.94
C ALA A 35 5.77 14.66 -3.31
N PHE A 36 5.20 14.56 -2.12
CA PHE A 36 5.09 13.28 -1.43
C PHE A 36 3.78 13.22 -0.66
N ILE A 37 3.41 12.00 -0.27
CA ILE A 37 2.29 11.76 0.63
C ILE A 37 2.82 11.05 1.86
N ALA A 38 2.29 11.40 3.02
CA ALA A 38 2.52 10.66 4.26
C ALA A 38 1.17 10.25 4.82
N VAL A 39 1.02 8.97 5.12
CA VAL A 39 -0.23 8.45 5.67
C VAL A 39 0.09 7.47 6.79
N GLU A 40 -0.75 7.45 7.82
CA GLU A 40 -0.57 6.49 8.90
C GLU A 40 -0.69 5.06 8.36
N VAL A 41 0.22 4.20 8.79
CA VAL A 41 0.23 2.79 8.36
C VAL A 41 -1.10 2.12 8.68
N ASN A 42 -1.63 2.34 9.88
CA ASN A 42 -2.91 1.74 10.28
C ASN A 42 -4.07 2.20 9.40
N ARG A 43 -4.05 3.47 9.00
CA ARG A 43 -5.06 4.01 8.10
C ARG A 43 -4.98 3.36 6.73
N LEU A 44 -3.76 3.18 6.21
CA LEU A 44 -3.54 2.54 4.92
C LEU A 44 -4.01 1.08 4.96
N LYS A 45 -3.68 0.35 6.02
CA LYS A 45 -4.13 -1.03 6.19
C LYS A 45 -5.65 -1.12 6.23
N ARG A 46 -6.29 -0.21 6.96
CA ARG A 46 -7.74 -0.17 7.06
C ARG A 46 -8.38 0.12 5.70
N TYR A 47 -7.80 1.04 4.93
CA TYR A 47 -8.31 1.35 3.60
C TYR A 47 -8.29 0.13 2.71
N LEU A 48 -7.19 -0.62 2.69
CA LEU A 48 -7.07 -1.83 1.88
C LEU A 48 -8.02 -2.92 2.35
N ASP A 49 -8.27 -3.00 3.64
CA ASP A 49 -9.19 -3.97 4.22
C ASP A 49 -10.65 -3.66 3.83
N ILE A 50 -11.04 -2.40 3.88
CA ILE A 50 -12.38 -1.95 3.51
C ILE A 50 -12.58 -2.10 2.00
N ASN A 51 -11.56 -1.78 1.20
CA ASN A 51 -11.65 -1.77 -0.27
C ASN A 51 -11.03 -3.03 -0.85
N ASN A 52 -11.53 -4.18 -0.44
CA ASN A 52 -10.97 -5.48 -0.81
C ASN A 52 -11.17 -5.83 -2.28
N GLN A 53 -11.88 -5.01 -3.05
CA GLN A 53 -11.98 -5.17 -4.50
C GLN A 53 -10.70 -4.75 -5.23
N ILE A 54 -9.80 -4.03 -4.56
CA ILE A 54 -8.51 -3.66 -5.14
C ILE A 54 -7.66 -4.92 -5.20
N LYS A 55 -7.22 -5.28 -6.40
CA LYS A 55 -6.52 -6.55 -6.60
C LYS A 55 -5.01 -6.41 -6.42
N LYS A 56 -4.41 -7.44 -5.86
CA LYS A 56 -2.96 -7.52 -5.79
C LYS A 56 -2.39 -7.70 -7.19
N MET A 57 -1.26 -7.03 -7.44
CA MET A 57 -0.55 -7.12 -8.70
C MET A 57 0.90 -7.52 -8.44
N THR A 58 1.53 -8.12 -9.45
CA THR A 58 2.95 -8.46 -9.37
C THR A 58 3.75 -7.41 -10.14
N PHE A 59 4.76 -6.87 -9.49
CA PHE A 59 5.65 -5.86 -10.06
C PHE A 59 7.03 -6.44 -10.22
N ALA A 60 7.77 -5.95 -11.24
CA ALA A 60 9.14 -6.37 -11.53
C ALA A 60 9.26 -7.90 -11.65
N ARG A 61 8.28 -8.53 -12.32
CA ARG A 61 8.22 -9.99 -12.43
C ARG A 61 9.40 -10.59 -13.17
N TRP A 62 10.11 -9.78 -13.95
CA TRP A 62 11.30 -10.21 -14.70
C TRP A 62 12.58 -10.11 -13.88
N SER A 63 12.53 -9.55 -12.69
CA SER A 63 13.70 -9.41 -11.82
C SER A 63 13.84 -10.63 -10.93
N ASN A 64 14.99 -10.71 -10.23
CA ASN A 64 15.21 -11.77 -9.24
C ASN A 64 14.45 -11.51 -7.96
N ASN A 65 13.87 -10.32 -7.81
CA ASN A 65 13.17 -9.91 -6.59
C ASN A 65 11.81 -9.31 -6.94
N PRO A 66 10.90 -10.09 -7.56
CA PRO A 66 9.58 -9.56 -7.86
C PRO A 66 8.83 -9.25 -6.57
N SER A 67 7.95 -8.27 -6.64
CA SER A 67 7.12 -7.91 -5.50
C SER A 67 5.64 -7.95 -5.87
N ARG A 68 4.79 -8.09 -4.87
CA ARG A 68 3.34 -7.99 -5.02
C ARG A 68 2.85 -6.85 -4.14
N GLY A 69 1.83 -6.18 -4.63
CA GLY A 69 1.24 -5.08 -3.90
C GLY A 69 -0.01 -4.56 -4.55
N TYR A 70 -0.43 -3.41 -4.08
CA TYR A 70 -1.64 -2.76 -4.56
C TYR A 70 -1.28 -1.46 -5.25
N LEU A 71 -1.89 -1.22 -6.40
CA LEU A 71 -1.79 0.06 -7.09
C LEU A 71 -3.01 0.89 -6.70
N LEU A 72 -2.78 1.95 -5.93
CA LEU A 72 -3.83 2.88 -5.56
C LEU A 72 -3.87 4.01 -6.59
N LEU A 73 -5.01 4.15 -7.25
CA LEU A 73 -5.24 5.19 -8.23
C LEU A 73 -5.43 6.54 -7.53
N PRO A 74 -5.36 7.68 -8.26
CA PRO A 74 -5.53 9.00 -7.63
C PRO A 74 -6.83 9.11 -6.81
N GLU A 75 -7.92 8.52 -7.27
CA GLU A 75 -9.18 8.54 -6.53
C GLU A 75 -9.10 7.75 -5.22
N ASP A 76 -8.34 6.66 -5.20
CA ASP A 76 -8.11 5.91 -3.97
C ASP A 76 -7.29 6.73 -2.98
N VAL A 77 -6.25 7.41 -3.49
CA VAL A 77 -5.40 8.25 -2.66
C VAL A 77 -6.21 9.40 -2.06
N ASN A 78 -7.09 10.00 -2.86
CA ASN A 78 -7.95 11.07 -2.36
C ASN A 78 -8.85 10.57 -1.22
N LYS A 79 -9.44 9.40 -1.37
CA LYS A 79 -10.27 8.81 -0.32
C LYS A 79 -9.46 8.46 0.92
N LEU A 80 -8.28 7.90 0.70
CA LEU A 80 -7.37 7.51 1.78
C LEU A 80 -6.98 8.72 2.63
N LEU A 81 -6.75 9.87 2.00
CA LEU A 81 -6.34 11.09 2.69
C LEU A 81 -7.54 11.90 3.22
N SER A 82 -8.76 11.47 2.91
CA SER A 82 -9.97 12.14 3.36
C SER A 82 -10.27 11.79 4.81
N SER A 83 -10.81 12.74 5.56
CA SER A 83 -11.25 12.47 6.93
C SER A 83 -12.41 11.48 6.98
N ASP A 84 -13.14 11.32 5.87
CA ASP A 84 -14.34 10.47 5.80
C ASP A 84 -14.04 9.00 6.10
N LEU A 85 -12.78 8.56 5.93
CA LEU A 85 -12.45 7.17 6.20
C LEU A 85 -12.77 6.75 7.63
N TYR A 86 -12.54 7.65 8.58
CA TYR A 86 -12.83 7.38 9.99
C TYR A 86 -14.15 7.97 10.46
N ASP A 87 -14.86 8.66 9.56
CA ASP A 87 -16.15 9.25 9.85
C ASP A 87 -17.28 8.36 9.36
N GLU A 88 -16.99 7.10 9.05
CA GLU A 88 -17.99 6.16 8.61
C GLU A 88 -19.08 5.97 9.66
N PRO A 89 -20.33 5.80 9.22
CA PRO A 89 -21.41 5.46 10.16
C PRO A 89 -21.04 4.19 10.93
N THR A 90 -21.26 4.21 12.22
CA THR A 90 -20.89 3.10 13.08
C THR A 90 -22.08 2.21 13.45
N GLU A 91 -23.20 2.47 12.91
CA GLU A 91 -24.43 1.69 13.15
C GLU A 91 -24.38 0.33 12.48
#